data_67403d8399701c6472d3be17aa11b6d5
#
_entry.id   67403d8399701c6472d3be17aa11b6d5
#
_cell.length_a   1.000
_cell.length_b   1.000
_cell.length_c   1.000
_cell.angle_alpha   90.00
_cell.angle_beta   90.00
_cell.angle_gamma   90.00
#
_symmetry.space_group_name_H-M   'P 1'
#
loop_
_entity.id
_entity.type
_entity.pdbx_description
1 polymer ?
#
loop_
_entity_poly.entity_id
_entity_poly.type
_entity_poly.pdbx_seq_one_letter_code
_entity_poly.pdbx_strand_id
1 'polypeptide(L)'
;MKRILVVGSSNVDLVVHVPRMPAVGETIKSLSTDMLSGGKGANQAYACGKLGGNTAFLSVVGNDEHAEVLIGNLKTAGVDTGRMEKADGCLTGMALIYVNNQGDNSIVVIPGANERCDVDYLIRQDGAFAESDIVMLQMEIPPDSVYYAIRRAKELGKTVILNPAPAPDGIPEEIYRMLDFITPNETELQRLTGLPVDTEEKVITAAKALLSRGVSNVLVTLGAKGAMLLKKNTDKLFAVPRIKAVDTTAAGDTFNAAFAVRLAGGETFEEAVRFANLASSLAVSRPGAQASVPSLREVFEYTALLRGTA
;
A
#
# COMPACT_ATOMS: atom_id res chain seq x y z
N MET A 1 14.30 -15.24 6.99
CA MET A 1 13.32 -14.12 7.01
C MET A 1 11.93 -14.73 6.92
N LYS A 2 10.98 -14.25 7.70
CA LYS A 2 9.57 -14.64 7.63
C LYS A 2 8.99 -14.32 6.24
N ARG A 3 8.01 -15.14 5.79
CA ARG A 3 7.37 -14.95 4.48
C ARG A 3 6.22 -13.96 4.58
N ILE A 4 6.14 -13.02 3.64
CA ILE A 4 5.10 -12.02 3.52
C ILE A 4 4.15 -12.46 2.40
N LEU A 5 2.85 -12.49 2.67
CA LEU A 5 1.79 -12.63 1.69
C LEU A 5 1.13 -11.27 1.50
N VAL A 6 1.15 -10.74 0.30
CA VAL A 6 0.34 -9.59 -0.07
C VAL A 6 -0.90 -10.12 -0.78
N VAL A 7 -2.08 -9.62 -0.41
CA VAL A 7 -3.37 -9.93 -1.06
C VAL A 7 -3.97 -8.60 -1.49
N GLY A 8 -4.15 -8.37 -2.79
CA GLY A 8 -4.62 -7.07 -3.25
C GLY A 8 -4.70 -6.89 -4.76
N SER A 9 -4.89 -5.65 -5.15
CA SER A 9 -5.12 -5.18 -6.51
C SER A 9 -3.87 -5.17 -7.38
N SER A 10 -4.10 -5.29 -8.69
CA SER A 10 -3.11 -5.03 -9.76
C SER A 10 -3.74 -4.14 -10.82
N ASN A 11 -3.17 -2.97 -11.08
CA ASN A 11 -3.69 -2.03 -12.07
C ASN A 11 -2.63 -1.62 -13.09
N VAL A 12 -3.11 -1.25 -14.25
CA VAL A 12 -2.37 -0.38 -15.16
C VAL A 12 -2.84 1.04 -14.95
N ASP A 13 -1.93 1.94 -14.61
CA ASP A 13 -2.21 3.35 -14.42
C ASP A 13 -1.92 4.08 -15.73
N LEU A 14 -2.98 4.54 -16.43
CA LEU A 14 -2.88 5.41 -17.60
C LEU A 14 -2.87 6.86 -17.14
N VAL A 15 -1.69 7.44 -17.07
CA VAL A 15 -1.50 8.85 -16.71
C VAL A 15 -1.62 9.70 -17.97
N VAL A 16 -2.59 10.61 -17.99
CA VAL A 16 -2.87 11.52 -19.11
C VAL A 16 -2.54 12.95 -18.67
N HIS A 17 -1.46 13.49 -19.17
CA HIS A 17 -1.07 14.87 -18.92
C HIS A 17 -1.90 15.81 -19.78
N VAL A 18 -2.55 16.77 -19.15
CA VAL A 18 -3.44 17.73 -19.81
C VAL A 18 -3.05 19.17 -19.43
N PRO A 19 -3.29 20.16 -20.32
CA PRO A 19 -2.99 21.56 -19.96
C PRO A 19 -3.84 22.07 -18.80
N ARG A 20 -5.07 21.56 -18.68
CA ARG A 20 -6.04 21.80 -17.60
C ARG A 20 -7.07 20.68 -17.57
N MET A 21 -7.84 20.55 -16.50
CA MET A 21 -8.96 19.60 -16.47
C MET A 21 -10.02 19.99 -17.51
N PRO A 22 -10.56 19.02 -18.28
CA PRO A 22 -11.66 19.29 -19.21
C PRO A 22 -12.92 19.64 -18.46
N ALA A 23 -13.69 20.62 -18.96
CA ALA A 23 -15.03 20.91 -18.48
C ALA A 23 -16.05 19.89 -19.03
N VAL A 24 -17.25 19.85 -18.42
CA VAL A 24 -18.34 19.00 -18.90
C VAL A 24 -18.69 19.35 -20.37
N GLY A 25 -18.70 18.33 -21.23
CA GLY A 25 -18.99 18.49 -22.66
C GLY A 25 -17.80 18.99 -23.51
N GLU A 26 -16.62 19.16 -22.91
CA GLU A 26 -15.45 19.65 -23.61
C GLU A 26 -14.57 18.51 -24.11
N THR A 27 -13.96 18.72 -25.28
CA THR A 27 -12.89 17.85 -25.82
C THR A 27 -11.57 18.62 -25.82
N ILE A 28 -10.57 18.10 -25.13
CA ILE A 28 -9.21 18.65 -25.15
C ILE A 28 -8.21 17.59 -25.62
N LYS A 29 -7.03 18.06 -26.09
CA LYS A 29 -5.93 17.16 -26.42
C LYS A 29 -4.99 16.99 -25.23
N SER A 30 -4.52 15.76 -25.01
CA SER A 30 -3.47 15.49 -24.05
C SER A 30 -2.13 16.10 -24.49
N LEU A 31 -1.26 16.40 -23.54
CA LEU A 31 0.13 16.80 -23.80
C LEU A 31 1.01 15.56 -23.99
N SER A 32 0.85 14.57 -23.12
CA SER A 32 1.51 13.27 -23.18
C SER A 32 0.69 12.22 -22.43
N THR A 33 1.07 10.96 -22.57
CA THR A 33 0.51 9.84 -21.80
C THR A 33 1.61 8.91 -21.35
N ASP A 34 1.49 8.40 -20.15
CA ASP A 34 2.37 7.37 -19.59
C ASP A 34 1.52 6.17 -19.16
N MET A 35 2.05 4.97 -19.34
CA MET A 35 1.41 3.73 -18.88
C MET A 35 2.32 3.09 -17.85
N LEU A 36 1.84 3.00 -16.62
CA LEU A 36 2.62 2.58 -15.46
C LEU A 36 1.98 1.36 -14.80
N SER A 37 2.82 0.53 -14.17
CA SER A 37 2.32 -0.53 -13.28
C SER A 37 1.91 0.08 -11.95
N GLY A 38 0.69 -0.22 -11.51
CA GLY A 38 0.06 0.31 -10.33
C GLY A 38 -0.83 -0.70 -9.61
N GLY A 39 -1.76 -0.18 -8.81
CA GLY A 39 -2.56 -0.94 -7.85
C GLY A 39 -1.83 -1.11 -6.53
N LYS A 40 -2.50 -0.78 -5.41
CA LYS A 40 -1.87 -0.78 -4.08
C LYS A 40 -1.28 -2.14 -3.70
N GLY A 41 -1.99 -3.23 -4.02
CA GLY A 41 -1.50 -4.59 -3.79
C GLY A 41 -0.20 -4.85 -4.53
N ALA A 42 -0.16 -4.58 -5.84
CA ALA A 42 1.02 -4.77 -6.67
C ALA A 42 2.17 -3.84 -6.25
N ASN A 43 1.89 -2.58 -5.91
CA ASN A 43 2.89 -1.63 -5.42
C ASN A 43 3.54 -2.11 -4.12
N GLN A 44 2.74 -2.57 -3.15
CA GLN A 44 3.24 -3.08 -1.88
C GLN A 44 4.02 -4.39 -2.07
N ALA A 45 3.54 -5.31 -2.91
CA ALA A 45 4.25 -6.55 -3.23
C ALA A 45 5.59 -6.27 -3.92
N TYR A 46 5.59 -5.39 -4.93
CA TYR A 46 6.80 -4.95 -5.63
C TYR A 46 7.82 -4.34 -4.66
N ALA A 47 7.36 -3.42 -3.81
CA ALA A 47 8.23 -2.76 -2.84
C ALA A 47 8.78 -3.76 -1.80
N CYS A 48 7.97 -4.72 -1.32
CA CYS A 48 8.46 -5.79 -0.45
C CYS A 48 9.60 -6.58 -1.11
N GLY A 49 9.41 -7.02 -2.35
CA GLY A 49 10.44 -7.78 -3.08
C GLY A 49 11.71 -6.95 -3.32
N LYS A 50 11.57 -5.71 -3.79
CA LYS A 50 12.71 -4.81 -4.08
C LYS A 50 13.52 -4.44 -2.83
N LEU A 51 12.87 -4.44 -1.65
CA LEU A 51 13.51 -4.27 -0.34
C LEU A 51 14.03 -5.57 0.26
N GLY A 52 14.05 -6.68 -0.51
CA GLY A 52 14.62 -7.96 -0.12
C GLY A 52 13.71 -8.86 0.72
N GLY A 53 12.40 -8.59 0.74
CA GLY A 53 11.40 -9.42 1.43
C GLY A 53 11.15 -10.74 0.69
N ASN A 54 11.00 -11.84 1.44
CA ASN A 54 10.46 -13.10 0.90
C ASN A 54 8.96 -12.95 0.72
N THR A 55 8.52 -12.58 -0.49
CA THR A 55 7.17 -12.09 -0.76
C THR A 55 6.45 -12.93 -1.79
N ALA A 56 5.23 -13.35 -1.47
CA ALA A 56 4.26 -13.91 -2.39
C ALA A 56 3.10 -12.94 -2.60
N PHE A 57 2.47 -12.98 -3.76
CA PHE A 57 1.37 -12.08 -4.09
C PHE A 57 0.15 -12.85 -4.62
N LEU A 58 -1.00 -12.63 -3.98
CA LEU A 58 -2.30 -13.07 -4.46
C LEU A 58 -3.04 -11.91 -5.11
N SER A 59 -3.33 -12.05 -6.37
CA SER A 59 -4.08 -11.08 -7.16
C SER A 59 -4.66 -11.76 -8.40
N VAL A 60 -5.66 -11.16 -9.00
CA VAL A 60 -6.23 -11.58 -10.27
C VAL A 60 -6.06 -10.46 -11.29
N VAL A 61 -5.58 -10.81 -12.48
CA VAL A 61 -5.41 -9.91 -13.62
C VAL A 61 -6.27 -10.40 -14.79
N GLY A 62 -6.50 -9.55 -15.78
CA GLY A 62 -7.17 -9.98 -17.02
C GLY A 62 -6.27 -10.91 -17.85
N ASN A 63 -6.86 -11.59 -18.82
CA ASN A 63 -6.09 -12.33 -19.83
C ASN A 63 -5.75 -11.40 -21.00
N ASP A 64 -4.91 -10.40 -20.74
CA ASP A 64 -4.55 -9.34 -21.67
C ASP A 64 -3.04 -9.01 -21.62
N GLU A 65 -2.57 -8.13 -22.52
CA GLU A 65 -1.17 -7.72 -22.60
C GLU A 65 -0.69 -7.01 -21.34
N HIS A 66 -1.57 -6.32 -20.63
CA HIS A 66 -1.23 -5.59 -19.42
C HIS A 66 -0.86 -6.55 -18.28
N ALA A 67 -1.55 -7.69 -18.19
CA ALA A 67 -1.25 -8.71 -17.21
C ALA A 67 0.20 -9.20 -17.29
N GLU A 68 0.73 -9.41 -18.52
CA GLU A 68 2.10 -9.87 -18.71
C GLU A 68 3.13 -8.85 -18.20
N VAL A 69 2.89 -7.57 -18.46
CA VAL A 69 3.76 -6.47 -17.99
C VAL A 69 3.76 -6.41 -16.47
N LEU A 70 2.57 -6.45 -15.84
CA LEU A 70 2.45 -6.40 -14.37
C LEU A 70 3.14 -7.58 -13.69
N ILE A 71 2.88 -8.80 -14.18
CA ILE A 71 3.50 -10.02 -13.64
C ILE A 71 5.02 -9.99 -13.86
N GLY A 72 5.47 -9.52 -15.03
CA GLY A 72 6.89 -9.37 -15.35
C GLY A 72 7.60 -8.43 -14.38
N ASN A 73 7.02 -7.26 -14.11
CA ASN A 73 7.57 -6.29 -13.14
C ASN A 73 7.69 -6.88 -11.74
N LEU A 74 6.66 -7.55 -11.26
CA LEU A 74 6.67 -8.20 -9.94
C LEU A 74 7.78 -9.26 -9.84
N LYS A 75 7.95 -10.07 -10.89
CA LYS A 75 9.03 -11.07 -10.96
C LYS A 75 10.42 -10.42 -10.90
N THR A 76 10.62 -9.29 -11.59
CA THR A 76 11.91 -8.58 -11.55
C THR A 76 12.26 -8.04 -10.16
N ALA A 77 11.25 -7.74 -9.35
CA ALA A 77 11.42 -7.37 -7.96
C ALA A 77 11.62 -8.57 -7.00
N GLY A 78 11.59 -9.81 -7.52
CA GLY A 78 11.75 -11.01 -6.70
C GLY A 78 10.47 -11.48 -5.99
N VAL A 79 9.29 -11.03 -6.46
CA VAL A 79 8.00 -11.46 -5.90
C VAL A 79 7.59 -12.81 -6.49
N ASP A 80 7.16 -13.73 -5.65
CA ASP A 80 6.52 -14.98 -6.06
C ASP A 80 5.10 -14.68 -6.59
N THR A 81 4.92 -14.79 -7.89
CA THR A 81 3.68 -14.57 -8.62
C THR A 81 2.98 -15.87 -9.04
N GLY A 82 3.47 -17.01 -8.59
CA GLY A 82 3.01 -18.33 -9.02
C GLY A 82 1.55 -18.63 -8.72
N ARG A 83 0.93 -17.83 -7.85
CA ARG A 83 -0.48 -17.98 -7.45
C ARG A 83 -1.40 -16.86 -7.97
N MET A 84 -0.87 -15.94 -8.78
CA MET A 84 -1.69 -14.98 -9.49
C MET A 84 -2.50 -15.73 -10.57
N GLU A 85 -3.79 -15.37 -10.69
CA GLU A 85 -4.66 -15.94 -11.73
C GLU A 85 -4.96 -14.93 -12.83
N LYS A 86 -5.17 -15.43 -14.06
CA LYS A 86 -5.67 -14.67 -15.18
C LYS A 86 -7.15 -15.00 -15.36
N ALA A 87 -7.98 -13.97 -15.39
CA ALA A 87 -9.42 -14.11 -15.59
C ALA A 87 -9.80 -13.81 -17.05
N ASP A 88 -10.47 -14.75 -17.70
CA ASP A 88 -11.04 -14.54 -19.01
C ASP A 88 -12.30 -13.65 -18.96
N GLY A 89 -12.55 -12.91 -20.04
CA GLY A 89 -13.75 -12.09 -20.19
C GLY A 89 -13.77 -10.79 -19.39
N CYS A 90 -12.68 -10.42 -18.75
CA CYS A 90 -12.50 -9.11 -18.11
C CYS A 90 -11.09 -8.57 -18.38
N LEU A 91 -10.97 -7.25 -18.35
CA LEU A 91 -9.68 -6.57 -18.48
C LEU A 91 -8.95 -6.55 -17.13
N THR A 92 -7.63 -6.46 -17.17
CA THR A 92 -6.82 -6.09 -16.01
C THR A 92 -7.32 -4.76 -15.42
N GLY A 93 -7.27 -4.61 -14.10
CA GLY A 93 -7.65 -3.37 -13.44
C GLY A 93 -6.89 -2.18 -14.01
N MET A 94 -7.54 -1.01 -14.09
CA MET A 94 -6.94 0.20 -14.65
C MET A 94 -7.30 1.43 -13.81
N ALA A 95 -6.36 2.38 -13.71
CA ALA A 95 -6.65 3.72 -13.24
C ALA A 95 -6.42 4.72 -14.39
N LEU A 96 -7.43 5.55 -14.69
CA LEU A 96 -7.30 6.71 -15.57
C LEU A 96 -6.96 7.91 -14.70
N ILE A 97 -5.76 8.45 -14.87
CA ILE A 97 -5.24 9.52 -14.02
C ILE A 97 -4.98 10.75 -14.89
N TYR A 98 -5.81 11.78 -14.76
CA TYR A 98 -5.56 13.06 -15.39
C TYR A 98 -4.68 13.91 -14.49
N VAL A 99 -3.62 14.50 -15.05
CA VAL A 99 -2.72 15.42 -14.32
C VAL A 99 -2.59 16.71 -15.11
N ASN A 100 -2.91 17.85 -14.50
CA ASN A 100 -2.82 19.16 -15.14
C ASN A 100 -1.44 19.83 -14.89
N ASN A 101 -1.21 20.99 -15.54
CA ASN A 101 0.04 21.74 -15.38
C ASN A 101 0.28 22.29 -13.96
N GLN A 102 -0.74 22.36 -13.10
CA GLN A 102 -0.63 22.75 -11.70
C GLN A 102 -0.25 21.57 -10.79
N GLY A 103 -0.30 20.33 -11.32
CA GLY A 103 -0.07 19.12 -10.56
C GLY A 103 -1.35 18.56 -9.89
N ASP A 104 -2.52 19.18 -10.13
CA ASP A 104 -3.78 18.61 -9.67
C ASP A 104 -4.10 17.33 -10.45
N ASN A 105 -4.71 16.35 -9.79
CA ASN A 105 -5.11 15.12 -10.43
C ASN A 105 -6.61 14.82 -10.26
N SER A 106 -7.12 14.02 -11.18
CA SER A 106 -8.44 13.36 -11.08
C SER A 106 -8.29 11.92 -11.53
N ILE A 107 -8.82 11.00 -10.73
CA ILE A 107 -8.61 9.56 -10.92
C ILE A 107 -9.96 8.86 -11.06
N VAL A 108 -10.06 8.02 -12.08
CA VAL A 108 -11.17 7.07 -12.26
C VAL A 108 -10.59 5.67 -12.22
N VAL A 109 -11.04 4.86 -11.28
CA VAL A 109 -10.62 3.46 -11.16
C VAL A 109 -11.61 2.56 -11.88
N ILE A 110 -11.09 1.69 -12.73
CA ILE A 110 -11.80 0.60 -13.39
C ILE A 110 -11.33 -0.69 -12.72
N PRO A 111 -12.13 -1.33 -11.84
CA PRO A 111 -11.68 -2.47 -11.05
C PRO A 111 -11.24 -3.65 -11.92
N GLY A 112 -11.97 -3.94 -13.01
CA GLY A 112 -11.63 -5.04 -13.92
C GLY A 112 -11.49 -6.38 -13.19
N ALA A 113 -10.40 -7.08 -13.47
CA ALA A 113 -10.10 -8.37 -12.87
C ALA A 113 -9.86 -8.34 -11.34
N ASN A 114 -9.65 -7.17 -10.73
CA ASN A 114 -9.58 -7.07 -9.27
C ASN A 114 -10.86 -7.52 -8.58
N GLU A 115 -12.03 -7.39 -9.23
CA GLU A 115 -13.31 -7.91 -8.76
C GLU A 115 -13.36 -9.46 -8.71
N ARG A 116 -12.45 -10.12 -9.43
CA ARG A 116 -12.27 -11.58 -9.42
C ARG A 116 -11.28 -12.05 -8.34
N CYS A 117 -10.62 -11.14 -7.65
CA CYS A 117 -9.88 -11.45 -6.43
C CYS A 117 -10.90 -11.64 -5.28
N ASP A 118 -11.84 -12.54 -5.52
CA ASP A 118 -12.99 -12.84 -4.68
C ASP A 118 -12.68 -13.92 -3.62
N VAL A 119 -13.67 -14.22 -2.78
CA VAL A 119 -13.53 -15.21 -1.70
C VAL A 119 -13.25 -16.61 -2.27
N ASP A 120 -13.85 -16.97 -3.39
CA ASP A 120 -13.65 -18.29 -4.01
C ASP A 120 -12.21 -18.44 -4.53
N TYR A 121 -11.64 -17.40 -5.13
CA TYR A 121 -10.22 -17.37 -5.47
C TYR A 121 -9.35 -17.56 -4.23
N LEU A 122 -9.60 -16.83 -3.15
CA LEU A 122 -8.80 -16.93 -1.93
C LEU A 122 -8.90 -18.31 -1.27
N ILE A 123 -10.06 -18.95 -1.33
CA ILE A 123 -10.25 -20.34 -0.86
C ILE A 123 -9.37 -21.31 -1.66
N ARG A 124 -9.31 -21.16 -3.00
CA ARG A 124 -8.41 -21.97 -3.84
C ARG A 124 -6.93 -21.75 -3.50
N GLN A 125 -6.58 -20.58 -3.00
CA GLN A 125 -5.22 -20.20 -2.64
C GLN A 125 -4.88 -20.36 -1.14
N ASP A 126 -5.67 -21.12 -0.38
CA ASP A 126 -5.53 -21.30 1.08
C ASP A 126 -4.10 -21.67 1.53
N GLY A 127 -3.39 -22.47 0.73
CA GLY A 127 -2.01 -22.83 1.01
C GLY A 127 -1.06 -21.64 1.12
N ALA A 128 -1.34 -20.52 0.43
CA ALA A 128 -0.51 -19.31 0.53
C ALA A 128 -0.57 -18.68 1.93
N PHE A 129 -1.75 -18.71 2.56
CA PHE A 129 -1.90 -18.22 3.94
C PHE A 129 -1.13 -19.10 4.92
N ALA A 130 -1.23 -20.43 4.77
CA ALA A 130 -0.53 -21.38 5.64
C ALA A 130 1.00 -21.22 5.56
N GLU A 131 1.55 -20.99 4.37
CA GLU A 131 2.98 -20.82 4.08
C GLU A 131 3.55 -19.47 4.53
N SER A 132 2.71 -18.50 4.89
CA SER A 132 3.13 -17.13 5.21
C SER A 132 3.15 -16.87 6.71
N ASP A 133 3.85 -15.84 7.14
CA ASP A 133 3.93 -15.37 8.54
C ASP A 133 3.22 -14.04 8.73
N ILE A 134 3.25 -13.18 7.69
CA ILE A 134 2.64 -11.85 7.67
C ILE A 134 1.72 -11.77 6.46
N VAL A 135 0.50 -11.26 6.65
CA VAL A 135 -0.47 -11.01 5.59
C VAL A 135 -0.75 -9.51 5.52
N MET A 136 -0.51 -8.93 4.34
CA MET A 136 -0.74 -7.51 4.05
C MET A 136 -1.92 -7.35 3.11
N LEU A 137 -2.80 -6.40 3.42
CA LEU A 137 -4.01 -6.12 2.63
C LEU A 137 -4.22 -4.61 2.43
N GLN A 138 -4.97 -4.28 1.39
CA GLN A 138 -5.47 -2.94 1.09
C GLN A 138 -6.97 -3.05 0.77
N MET A 139 -7.62 -1.93 0.38
CA MET A 139 -9.07 -1.90 0.15
C MET A 139 -9.43 -1.66 -1.34
N GLU A 140 -8.65 -2.27 -2.27
CA GLU A 140 -8.87 -2.16 -3.73
C GLU A 140 -9.32 -3.47 -4.38
N ILE A 141 -9.66 -4.48 -3.59
CA ILE A 141 -10.34 -5.71 -4.00
C ILE A 141 -11.68 -5.79 -3.26
N PRO A 142 -12.59 -6.73 -3.60
CA PRO A 142 -13.88 -6.81 -2.93
C PRO A 142 -13.73 -6.85 -1.40
N PRO A 143 -14.47 -6.02 -0.65
CA PRO A 143 -14.34 -5.94 0.81
C PRO A 143 -14.52 -7.30 1.51
N ASP A 144 -15.44 -8.14 1.02
CA ASP A 144 -15.66 -9.49 1.57
C ASP A 144 -14.41 -10.36 1.46
N SER A 145 -13.64 -10.21 0.38
CA SER A 145 -12.34 -10.88 0.19
C SER A 145 -11.29 -10.41 1.18
N VAL A 146 -11.22 -9.09 1.42
CA VAL A 146 -10.32 -8.53 2.43
C VAL A 146 -10.68 -9.08 3.81
N TYR A 147 -11.95 -9.08 4.17
CA TYR A 147 -12.39 -9.57 5.48
C TYR A 147 -12.23 -11.08 5.63
N TYR A 148 -12.46 -11.86 4.57
CA TYR A 148 -12.15 -13.29 4.55
C TYR A 148 -10.64 -13.53 4.78
N ALA A 149 -9.78 -12.85 4.04
CA ALA A 149 -8.33 -12.99 4.18
C ALA A 149 -7.83 -12.65 5.58
N ILE A 150 -8.38 -11.60 6.21
CA ILE A 150 -8.07 -11.22 7.60
C ILE A 150 -8.47 -12.35 8.57
N ARG A 151 -9.71 -12.86 8.47
CA ARG A 151 -10.18 -13.96 9.33
C ARG A 151 -9.29 -15.18 9.15
N ARG A 152 -9.04 -15.56 7.89
CA ARG A 152 -8.22 -16.75 7.58
C ARG A 152 -6.80 -16.64 8.09
N ALA A 153 -6.17 -15.48 7.93
CA ALA A 153 -4.85 -15.20 8.47
C ALA A 153 -4.82 -15.35 10.01
N LYS A 154 -5.82 -14.81 10.70
CA LYS A 154 -5.91 -14.92 12.17
C LYS A 154 -6.19 -16.32 12.66
N GLU A 155 -7.03 -17.10 11.99
CA GLU A 155 -7.23 -18.52 12.28
C GLU A 155 -5.92 -19.32 12.24
N LEU A 156 -5.03 -18.95 11.31
CA LEU A 156 -3.69 -19.55 11.14
C LEU A 156 -2.60 -18.89 12.02
N GLY A 157 -2.98 -17.96 12.92
CA GLY A 157 -2.04 -17.30 13.84
C GLY A 157 -1.06 -16.34 13.15
N LYS A 158 -1.41 -15.81 11.97
CA LYS A 158 -0.54 -14.91 11.21
C LYS A 158 -0.63 -13.47 11.70
N THR A 159 0.42 -12.68 11.46
CA THR A 159 0.39 -11.23 11.65
C THR A 159 -0.37 -10.57 10.51
N VAL A 160 -1.34 -9.71 10.82
CA VAL A 160 -2.18 -9.03 9.83
C VAL A 160 -1.91 -7.54 9.83
N ILE A 161 -1.58 -7.00 8.66
CA ILE A 161 -1.37 -5.57 8.40
C ILE A 161 -2.42 -5.12 7.39
N LEU A 162 -3.31 -4.21 7.78
CA LEU A 162 -4.28 -3.59 6.87
C LEU A 162 -3.88 -2.14 6.60
N ASN A 163 -3.59 -1.83 5.34
CA ASN A 163 -3.60 -0.47 4.84
C ASN A 163 -5.02 -0.14 4.36
N PRO A 164 -5.79 0.69 5.09
CA PRO A 164 -7.21 0.92 4.80
C PRO A 164 -7.39 1.93 3.65
N ALA A 165 -6.71 1.70 2.54
CA ALA A 165 -6.64 2.60 1.38
C ALA A 165 -7.21 1.92 0.11
N PRO A 166 -8.17 2.59 -0.61
CA PRO A 166 -8.92 3.76 -0.17
C PRO A 166 -9.82 3.44 1.04
N ALA A 167 -9.96 4.41 1.96
CA ALA A 167 -10.74 4.17 3.17
C ALA A 167 -12.21 3.88 2.84
N PRO A 168 -12.76 2.73 3.29
CA PRO A 168 -14.17 2.40 3.14
C PRO A 168 -15.04 3.27 4.07
N ASP A 169 -16.35 3.26 3.85
CA ASP A 169 -17.30 3.96 4.73
C ASP A 169 -17.42 3.33 6.13
N GLY A 170 -16.92 2.10 6.29
CA GLY A 170 -16.83 1.38 7.55
C GLY A 170 -16.13 0.03 7.39
N ILE A 171 -15.57 -0.43 8.48
CA ILE A 171 -15.01 -1.78 8.63
C ILE A 171 -15.80 -2.46 9.75
N PRO A 172 -16.26 -3.74 9.61
CA PRO A 172 -16.95 -4.45 10.67
C PRO A 172 -16.16 -4.50 11.97
N GLU A 173 -16.83 -4.34 13.12
CA GLU A 173 -16.17 -4.25 14.44
C GLU A 173 -15.31 -5.47 14.78
N GLU A 174 -15.74 -6.65 14.36
CA GLU A 174 -14.98 -7.89 14.57
C GLU A 174 -13.65 -7.88 13.82
N ILE A 175 -13.58 -7.21 12.65
CA ILE A 175 -12.36 -7.12 11.83
C ILE A 175 -11.29 -6.28 12.56
N TYR A 176 -11.67 -5.16 13.18
CA TYR A 176 -10.70 -4.34 13.92
C TYR A 176 -9.93 -5.15 14.98
N ARG A 177 -10.62 -6.06 15.68
CA ARG A 177 -10.02 -6.93 16.72
C ARG A 177 -9.05 -7.96 16.17
N MET A 178 -9.08 -8.20 14.86
CA MET A 178 -8.20 -9.14 14.16
C MET A 178 -6.97 -8.48 13.56
N LEU A 179 -6.86 -7.14 13.64
CA LEU A 179 -5.73 -6.42 13.06
C LEU A 179 -4.58 -6.29 14.07
N ASP A 180 -3.40 -6.77 13.69
CA ASP A 180 -2.18 -6.48 14.45
C ASP A 180 -1.71 -5.05 14.15
N PHE A 181 -1.87 -4.61 12.90
CA PHE A 181 -1.59 -3.23 12.49
C PHE A 181 -2.68 -2.73 11.53
N ILE A 182 -3.09 -1.47 11.73
CA ILE A 182 -3.79 -0.67 10.73
C ILE A 182 -2.95 0.56 10.41
N THR A 183 -2.81 0.89 9.11
CA THR A 183 -1.84 1.91 8.65
C THR A 183 -2.51 3.00 7.83
N PRO A 184 -3.45 3.79 8.40
CA PRO A 184 -4.09 4.89 7.69
C PRO A 184 -3.15 6.09 7.53
N ASN A 185 -3.40 6.90 6.49
CA ASN A 185 -2.98 8.30 6.47
C ASN A 185 -3.98 9.19 7.24
N GLU A 186 -3.73 10.51 7.31
CA GLU A 186 -4.61 11.45 8.02
C GLU A 186 -6.04 11.43 7.48
N THR A 187 -6.23 11.43 6.16
CA THR A 187 -7.56 11.42 5.51
C THR A 187 -8.30 10.10 5.77
N GLU A 188 -7.61 8.98 5.66
CA GLU A 188 -8.16 7.65 5.94
C GLU A 188 -8.55 7.51 7.41
N LEU A 189 -7.68 7.99 8.32
CA LEU A 189 -7.96 8.00 9.75
C LEU A 189 -9.22 8.82 10.07
N GLN A 190 -9.34 10.01 9.49
CA GLN A 190 -10.53 10.85 9.65
C GLN A 190 -11.79 10.13 9.14
N ARG A 191 -11.73 9.48 7.97
CA ARG A 191 -12.87 8.77 7.39
C ARG A 191 -13.30 7.58 8.25
N LEU A 192 -12.37 6.79 8.74
CA LEU A 192 -12.65 5.60 9.57
C LEU A 192 -13.20 5.94 10.96
N THR A 193 -12.85 7.10 11.50
CA THR A 193 -13.21 7.47 12.88
C THR A 193 -14.30 8.55 12.95
N GLY A 194 -14.48 9.34 11.89
CA GLY A 194 -15.33 10.53 11.89
C GLY A 194 -14.74 11.68 12.72
N LEU A 195 -13.51 11.55 13.23
CA LEU A 195 -12.88 12.55 14.10
C LEU A 195 -11.91 13.44 13.31
N PRO A 196 -11.75 14.72 13.67
CA PRO A 196 -10.80 15.62 13.03
C PRO A 196 -9.35 15.19 13.27
N VAL A 197 -8.43 15.51 12.34
CA VAL A 197 -7.02 15.12 12.35
C VAL A 197 -6.05 16.28 12.02
N ASP A 198 -6.53 17.51 12.11
CA ASP A 198 -5.82 18.74 11.72
C ASP A 198 -4.68 19.13 12.69
N THR A 199 -4.64 18.56 13.90
CA THR A 199 -3.54 18.72 14.85
C THR A 199 -3.01 17.35 15.31
N GLU A 200 -1.81 17.33 15.87
CA GLU A 200 -1.19 16.11 16.38
C GLU A 200 -2.03 15.47 17.51
N GLU A 201 -2.58 16.28 18.43
CA GLU A 201 -3.44 15.80 19.51
C GLU A 201 -4.73 15.16 18.97
N LYS A 202 -5.28 15.72 17.90
CA LYS A 202 -6.47 15.17 17.24
C LYS A 202 -6.16 13.88 16.49
N VAL A 203 -5.01 13.78 15.83
CA VAL A 203 -4.52 12.52 15.24
C VAL A 203 -4.39 11.45 16.32
N ILE A 204 -3.78 11.77 17.46
CA ILE A 204 -3.64 10.86 18.61
C ILE A 204 -5.04 10.41 19.08
N THR A 205 -5.97 11.33 19.22
CA THR A 205 -7.34 11.04 19.66
C THR A 205 -8.06 10.11 18.70
N ALA A 206 -7.99 10.39 17.39
CA ALA A 206 -8.59 9.56 16.35
C ALA A 206 -7.95 8.17 16.28
N ALA A 207 -6.62 8.07 16.39
CA ALA A 207 -5.93 6.79 16.40
C ALA A 207 -6.26 5.96 17.65
N LYS A 208 -6.41 6.60 18.82
CA LYS A 208 -6.88 5.94 20.06
C LYS A 208 -8.30 5.40 19.93
N ALA A 209 -9.16 6.04 19.13
CA ALA A 209 -10.47 5.50 18.83
C ALA A 209 -10.38 4.16 18.08
N LEU A 210 -9.43 3.98 17.13
CA LEU A 210 -9.19 2.68 16.48
C LEU A 210 -8.63 1.64 17.45
N LEU A 211 -7.72 2.02 18.35
CA LEU A 211 -7.23 1.12 19.40
C LEU A 211 -8.38 0.65 20.33
N SER A 212 -9.33 1.53 20.65
CA SER A 212 -10.50 1.17 21.48
C SER A 212 -11.45 0.20 20.79
N ARG A 213 -11.45 0.14 19.45
CA ARG A 213 -12.18 -0.85 18.65
C ARG A 213 -11.49 -2.21 18.59
N GLY A 214 -10.28 -2.33 19.15
CA GLY A 214 -9.58 -3.59 19.31
C GLY A 214 -8.36 -3.80 18.42
N VAL A 215 -7.98 -2.84 17.59
CA VAL A 215 -6.73 -2.89 16.83
C VAL A 215 -5.53 -2.92 17.80
N SER A 216 -4.56 -3.80 17.55
CA SER A 216 -3.40 -3.92 18.43
C SER A 216 -2.44 -2.74 18.33
N ASN A 217 -2.19 -2.24 17.12
CA ASN A 217 -1.30 -1.11 16.85
C ASN A 217 -1.85 -0.26 15.71
N VAL A 218 -1.82 1.07 15.86
CA VAL A 218 -2.19 2.03 14.81
C VAL A 218 -0.92 2.75 14.37
N LEU A 219 -0.63 2.75 13.08
CA LEU A 219 0.53 3.40 12.50
C LEU A 219 0.06 4.44 11.47
N VAL A 220 -0.01 5.70 11.90
CA VAL A 220 -0.53 6.80 11.06
C VAL A 220 0.60 7.42 10.26
N THR A 221 0.47 7.47 8.93
CA THR A 221 1.40 8.20 8.06
C THR A 221 0.98 9.67 7.98
N LEU A 222 1.95 10.59 8.19
CA LEU A 222 1.75 12.04 8.34
C LEU A 222 2.50 12.84 7.26
N GLY A 223 2.70 12.25 6.09
CA GLY A 223 3.43 12.86 4.98
C GLY A 223 4.81 13.36 5.39
N ALA A 224 5.09 14.64 5.17
CA ALA A 224 6.39 15.26 5.48
C ALA A 224 6.74 15.28 6.98
N LYS A 225 5.79 15.02 7.88
CA LYS A 225 6.03 14.90 9.33
C LYS A 225 6.54 13.50 9.72
N GLY A 226 6.39 12.50 8.85
CA GLY A 226 6.79 11.12 9.10
C GLY A 226 5.64 10.19 9.45
N ALA A 227 5.77 9.40 10.52
CA ALA A 227 4.75 8.47 10.94
C ALA A 227 4.63 8.42 12.46
N MET A 228 3.42 8.16 12.95
CA MET A 228 3.12 8.04 14.37
C MET A 228 2.65 6.62 14.68
N LEU A 229 3.36 5.96 15.60
CA LEU A 229 3.00 4.63 16.10
C LEU A 229 2.29 4.78 17.45
N LEU A 230 1.05 4.28 17.50
CA LEU A 230 0.25 4.25 18.73
C LEU A 230 0.00 2.81 19.15
N LYS A 231 0.17 2.56 20.43
CA LYS A 231 -0.12 1.32 21.16
C LYS A 231 -0.95 1.66 22.40
N LYS A 232 -1.44 0.65 23.10
CA LYS A 232 -2.28 0.84 24.31
C LYS A 232 -1.76 1.91 25.30
N ASN A 233 -0.44 1.99 25.52
CA ASN A 233 0.16 2.87 26.52
C ASN A 233 1.30 3.75 25.97
N THR A 234 1.44 3.86 24.66
CA THR A 234 2.55 4.60 24.04
C THR A 234 2.08 5.21 22.73
N ASP A 235 2.37 6.48 22.56
CA ASP A 235 2.29 7.20 21.30
C ASP A 235 3.69 7.76 21.00
N LYS A 236 4.18 7.56 19.78
CA LYS A 236 5.51 7.98 19.37
C LYS A 236 5.54 8.45 17.94
N LEU A 237 5.94 9.69 17.75
CA LEU A 237 6.21 10.27 16.45
C LEU A 237 7.63 9.91 15.98
N PHE A 238 7.75 9.50 14.73
CA PHE A 238 9.00 9.22 14.03
C PHE A 238 9.12 10.21 12.88
N ALA A 239 9.87 11.27 13.09
CA ALA A 239 10.13 12.27 12.07
C ALA A 239 10.93 11.70 10.89
N VAL A 240 10.77 12.31 9.72
CA VAL A 240 11.56 12.00 8.52
C VAL A 240 12.56 13.12 8.22
N PRO A 241 13.68 12.81 7.55
CA PRO A 241 14.55 13.84 7.00
C PRO A 241 13.78 14.72 6.01
N ARG A 242 14.08 16.01 5.99
CA ARG A 242 13.52 16.91 4.96
C ARG A 242 14.09 16.52 3.60
N ILE A 243 13.22 16.13 2.68
CA ILE A 243 13.55 15.80 1.29
C ILE A 243 12.65 16.60 0.36
N LYS A 244 13.16 16.97 -0.81
CA LYS A 244 12.33 17.60 -1.84
C LYS A 244 11.48 16.51 -2.49
N ALA A 245 10.18 16.54 -2.27
CA ALA A 245 9.27 15.65 -2.96
C ALA A 245 9.19 16.03 -4.45
N VAL A 246 9.26 15.01 -5.29
CA VAL A 246 9.07 15.07 -6.75
C VAL A 246 7.72 14.47 -7.11
N ASP A 247 7.41 13.28 -6.54
CA ASP A 247 6.18 12.56 -6.75
C ASP A 247 5.83 11.78 -5.48
N THR A 248 4.60 11.89 -5.01
CA THR A 248 4.14 11.19 -3.80
C THR A 248 3.41 9.89 -4.09
N THR A 249 3.31 9.50 -5.36
CA THR A 249 2.68 8.24 -5.79
C THR A 249 3.40 7.05 -5.15
N ALA A 250 2.64 6.10 -4.65
CA ALA A 250 3.12 4.89 -3.95
C ALA A 250 4.02 5.12 -2.72
N ALA A 251 4.09 6.36 -2.17
CA ALA A 251 4.83 6.62 -0.94
C ALA A 251 4.31 5.80 0.25
N GLY A 252 2.98 5.75 0.42
CA GLY A 252 2.31 4.92 1.43
C GLY A 252 2.52 3.44 1.19
N ASP A 253 2.50 2.98 -0.07
CA ASP A 253 2.75 1.58 -0.42
C ASP A 253 4.19 1.18 -0.09
N THR A 254 5.16 2.04 -0.43
CA THR A 254 6.57 1.83 -0.07
C THR A 254 6.77 1.80 1.45
N PHE A 255 6.09 2.69 2.18
CA PHE A 255 6.13 2.72 3.64
C PHE A 255 5.61 1.40 4.24
N ASN A 256 4.44 0.95 3.84
CA ASN A 256 3.83 -0.29 4.32
C ASN A 256 4.69 -1.52 4.02
N ALA A 257 5.20 -1.61 2.80
CA ALA A 257 6.09 -2.68 2.38
C ALA A 257 7.40 -2.72 3.20
N ALA A 258 8.06 -1.56 3.34
CA ALA A 258 9.30 -1.42 4.10
C ALA A 258 9.09 -1.81 5.58
N PHE A 259 7.99 -1.38 6.18
CA PHE A 259 7.60 -1.76 7.53
C PHE A 259 7.45 -3.28 7.67
N ALA A 260 6.69 -3.91 6.78
CA ALA A 260 6.47 -5.35 6.79
C ALA A 260 7.75 -6.16 6.59
N VAL A 261 8.62 -5.72 5.67
CA VAL A 261 9.93 -6.39 5.41
C VAL A 261 10.81 -6.38 6.65
N ARG A 262 10.87 -5.26 7.40
CA ARG A 262 11.67 -5.18 8.63
C ARG A 262 11.07 -6.01 9.76
N LEU A 263 9.74 -6.03 9.89
CA LEU A 263 9.05 -6.94 10.81
C LEU A 263 9.33 -8.42 10.47
N ALA A 264 9.31 -8.77 9.19
CA ALA A 264 9.65 -10.11 8.73
C ALA A 264 11.11 -10.48 9.03
N GLY A 265 11.99 -9.50 9.09
CA GLY A 265 13.38 -9.61 9.52
C GLY A 265 13.57 -9.78 11.04
N GLY A 266 12.52 -9.59 11.83
CA GLY A 266 12.57 -9.71 13.31
C GLY A 266 12.99 -8.43 14.03
N GLU A 267 12.98 -7.27 13.37
CA GLU A 267 13.28 -5.99 13.98
C GLU A 267 12.12 -5.51 14.88
N THR A 268 12.45 -4.60 15.80
CA THR A 268 11.44 -3.94 16.63
C THR A 268 10.53 -3.08 15.76
N PHE A 269 9.31 -2.82 16.23
CA PHE A 269 8.35 -1.95 15.53
C PHE A 269 8.94 -0.57 15.25
N GLU A 270 9.73 -0.05 16.18
CA GLU A 270 10.33 1.27 16.08
C GLU A 270 11.42 1.34 15.01
N GLU A 271 12.26 0.31 14.91
CA GLU A 271 13.26 0.18 13.86
C GLU A 271 12.58 0.03 12.50
N ALA A 272 11.54 -0.79 12.42
CA ALA A 272 10.76 -0.97 11.20
C ALA A 272 10.11 0.34 10.73
N VAL A 273 9.52 1.14 11.63
CA VAL A 273 8.96 2.46 11.28
C VAL A 273 10.03 3.44 10.81
N ARG A 274 11.21 3.49 11.48
CA ARG A 274 12.31 4.36 11.03
C ARG A 274 12.77 4.00 9.62
N PHE A 275 12.94 2.71 9.34
CA PHE A 275 13.34 2.24 8.03
C PHE A 275 12.25 2.54 6.98
N ALA A 276 10.98 2.33 7.31
CA ALA A 276 9.85 2.62 6.43
C ALA A 276 9.78 4.11 6.06
N ASN A 277 9.99 5.00 7.03
CA ASN A 277 10.10 6.44 6.79
C ASN A 277 11.22 6.78 5.80
N LEU A 278 12.40 6.18 5.94
CA LEU A 278 13.54 6.44 5.04
C LEU A 278 13.28 5.91 3.63
N ALA A 279 12.73 4.69 3.50
CA ALA A 279 12.39 4.11 2.22
C ALA A 279 11.33 4.94 1.48
N SER A 280 10.27 5.34 2.18
CA SER A 280 9.22 6.22 1.64
C SER A 280 9.76 7.60 1.27
N SER A 281 10.66 8.18 2.07
CA SER A 281 11.32 9.46 1.75
C SER A 281 12.14 9.38 0.47
N LEU A 282 12.86 8.28 0.23
CA LEU A 282 13.58 8.07 -1.03
C LEU A 282 12.61 7.90 -2.20
N ALA A 283 11.51 7.18 -2.01
CA ALA A 283 10.50 7.00 -3.06
C ALA A 283 9.94 8.36 -3.52
N VAL A 284 9.53 9.24 -2.60
CA VAL A 284 8.95 10.54 -2.99
C VAL A 284 9.94 11.48 -3.68
N SER A 285 11.24 11.20 -3.64
CA SER A 285 12.26 11.99 -4.34
C SER A 285 12.40 11.66 -5.83
N ARG A 286 11.63 10.68 -6.33
CA ARG A 286 11.71 10.13 -7.69
C ARG A 286 10.32 10.10 -8.32
N PRO A 287 10.21 10.21 -9.66
CA PRO A 287 8.91 10.08 -10.32
C PRO A 287 8.44 8.62 -10.39
N GLY A 288 7.12 8.45 -10.46
CA GLY A 288 6.43 7.19 -10.72
C GLY A 288 6.15 6.34 -9.48
N ALA A 289 5.30 5.31 -9.63
CA ALA A 289 4.88 4.40 -8.59
C ALA A 289 5.98 3.36 -8.28
N GLN A 290 5.95 2.20 -8.96
CA GLN A 290 6.92 1.12 -8.74
C GLN A 290 8.36 1.53 -9.10
N ALA A 291 8.53 2.40 -10.10
CA ALA A 291 9.85 2.89 -10.52
C ALA A 291 10.56 3.71 -9.43
N SER A 292 9.81 4.44 -8.59
CA SER A 292 10.35 5.27 -7.51
C SER A 292 10.85 4.46 -6.31
N VAL A 293 10.38 3.22 -6.11
CA VAL A 293 10.72 2.39 -4.96
C VAL A 293 12.23 2.16 -4.88
N PRO A 294 12.90 2.47 -3.76
CA PRO A 294 14.32 2.23 -3.60
C PRO A 294 14.64 0.73 -3.41
N SER A 295 15.84 0.33 -3.78
CA SER A 295 16.38 -0.95 -3.35
C SER A 295 16.80 -0.90 -1.88
N LEU A 296 16.94 -2.07 -1.26
CA LEU A 296 17.44 -2.20 0.12
C LEU A 296 18.81 -1.49 0.29
N ARG A 297 19.70 -1.65 -0.70
CA ARG A 297 21.03 -1.03 -0.70
C ARG A 297 20.95 0.50 -0.67
N GLU A 298 20.09 1.10 -1.50
CA GLU A 298 19.92 2.56 -1.56
C GLU A 298 19.39 3.12 -0.23
N VAL A 299 18.50 2.42 0.47
CA VAL A 299 18.02 2.84 1.79
C VAL A 299 19.16 2.82 2.82
N PHE A 300 20.03 1.80 2.80
CA PHE A 300 21.19 1.76 3.71
C PHE A 300 22.22 2.82 3.39
N GLU A 301 22.53 3.07 2.11
CA GLU A 301 23.43 4.13 1.69
C GLU A 301 22.90 5.51 2.13
N TYR A 302 21.62 5.76 1.96
CA TYR A 302 20.97 7.00 2.43
C TYR A 302 21.03 7.13 3.95
N THR A 303 20.81 6.04 4.68
CA THR A 303 20.93 6.01 6.15
C THR A 303 22.35 6.38 6.61
N ALA A 304 23.37 5.85 5.91
CA ALA A 304 24.78 6.17 6.21
C ALA A 304 25.12 7.63 5.95
N LEU A 305 24.63 8.21 4.85
CA LEU A 305 24.79 9.63 4.54
C LEU A 305 24.20 10.52 5.65
N LEU A 306 23.01 10.24 6.11
CA LEU A 306 22.35 11.01 7.19
C LEU A 306 23.13 10.95 8.52
N ARG A 307 23.79 9.83 8.81
CA ARG A 307 24.63 9.69 10.01
C ARG A 307 25.98 10.39 9.89
N GLY A 308 26.51 10.53 8.68
CA GLY A 308 27.80 11.19 8.42
C GLY A 308 27.70 12.73 8.32
N THR A 309 26.48 13.28 8.23
CA THR A 309 26.20 14.72 8.18
C THR A 309 25.72 15.29 9.50
N ALA A 310 25.59 14.48 10.54
CA ALA A 310 25.27 14.86 11.93
C ALA A 310 26.53 14.87 12.79
#